data_3181c18fd61e3f9273e37db631bca339
#
_entry.id   3181c18fd61e3f9273e37db631bca339
#
_cell.length_a   1.000
_cell.length_b   1.000
_cell.length_c   1.000
_cell.angle_alpha   90.00
_cell.angle_beta   90.00
_cell.angle_gamma   90.00
#
_symmetry.space_group_name_H-M   'P 1'
#
loop_
_entity.id
_entity.type
_entity.pdbx_description
1 polymer ?
#
loop_
_entity_poly.entity_id
_entity_poly.type
_entity_poly.pdbx_seq_one_letter_code
_entity_poly.pdbx_strand_id
1 'polypeptide(L)'
;QSKMIDLITRPLEKAGKEYDIFHNVVPDAPVDKIADGVKKFLSYQPEAIVAVGGGSAIDSSKAIREFALKINHYGDVGLIAIPTTSGTGSEVTSFAVVNDTEARVKYPLVSDSLTADEAILDAELVKSVPPTITADTGMDVFTHALESYVSTGHNEFSAALAEKAMEICGVFLLRAYLDGSDM
;
A
#
# COMPACT_ATOMS: atom_id res chain seq x y z
N GLN A 1 -9.82 13.71 -4.07
CA GLN A 1 -8.35 13.55 -4.28
C GLN A 1 -7.54 14.77 -3.82
N SER A 2 -7.91 16.01 -4.16
CA SER A 2 -7.12 17.19 -3.79
C SER A 2 -6.97 17.38 -2.27
N LYS A 3 -8.02 17.18 -1.48
CA LYS A 3 -7.97 17.38 -0.01
C LYS A 3 -7.05 16.38 0.71
N MET A 4 -6.97 15.15 0.23
CA MET A 4 -6.11 14.11 0.83
C MET A 4 -4.64 14.40 0.54
N ILE A 5 -4.32 14.83 -0.68
CA ILE A 5 -2.95 15.25 -1.04
C ILE A 5 -2.49 16.41 -0.17
N ASP A 6 -3.36 17.40 0.08
CA ASP A 6 -3.06 18.54 0.94
C ASP A 6 -2.67 18.14 2.38
N LEU A 7 -3.21 17.03 2.90
CA LEU A 7 -2.85 16.54 4.24
C LEU A 7 -1.38 16.09 4.31
N ILE A 8 -0.83 15.65 3.19
CA ILE A 8 0.56 15.19 3.08
C ILE A 8 1.49 16.35 2.68
N THR A 9 1.09 17.16 1.68
CA THR A 9 1.97 18.20 1.12
C THR A 9 2.15 19.38 2.08
N ARG A 10 1.10 19.79 2.82
CA ARG A 10 1.22 20.90 3.77
C ARG A 10 2.26 20.69 4.87
N PRO A 11 2.37 19.50 5.53
CA PRO A 11 3.47 19.26 6.45
C PRO A 11 4.86 19.35 5.80
N LEU A 12 5.01 18.85 4.56
CA LEU A 12 6.27 18.92 3.82
C LEU A 12 6.64 20.38 3.51
N GLU A 13 5.68 21.19 3.03
CA GLU A 13 5.85 22.61 2.77
C GLU A 13 6.25 23.38 4.05
N LYS A 14 5.57 23.12 5.18
CA LYS A 14 5.91 23.72 6.48
C LYS A 14 7.31 23.33 6.95
N ALA A 15 7.76 22.13 6.61
CA ALA A 15 9.12 21.65 6.92
C ALA A 15 10.17 22.13 5.92
N GLY A 16 9.78 22.90 4.90
CA GLY A 16 10.69 23.38 3.85
C GLY A 16 11.24 22.25 2.97
N LYS A 17 10.50 21.14 2.85
CA LYS A 17 10.89 20.01 2.01
C LYS A 17 10.37 20.20 0.60
N GLU A 18 11.24 20.02 -0.39
CA GLU A 18 10.84 19.94 -1.78
C GLU A 18 10.18 18.59 -2.06
N TYR A 19 9.15 18.58 -2.90
CA TYR A 19 8.47 17.36 -3.32
C TYR A 19 7.97 17.49 -4.76
N ASP A 20 7.76 16.34 -5.39
CA ASP A 20 7.07 16.23 -6.67
C ASP A 20 6.06 15.10 -6.60
N ILE A 21 4.95 15.21 -7.32
CA ILE A 21 3.83 14.28 -7.23
C ILE A 21 3.75 13.43 -8.49
N PHE A 22 3.74 12.11 -8.31
CA PHE A 22 3.38 11.16 -9.34
C PHE A 22 1.96 10.64 -9.07
N HIS A 23 1.01 11.03 -9.89
CA HIS A 23 -0.41 10.71 -9.74
C HIS A 23 -0.95 9.76 -10.82
N ASN A 24 -0.08 9.28 -11.72
CA ASN A 24 -0.48 8.35 -12.79
C ASN A 24 -0.51 6.89 -12.29
N VAL A 25 -1.07 6.70 -11.10
CA VAL A 25 -1.28 5.39 -10.49
C VAL A 25 -2.73 4.98 -10.71
N VAL A 26 -2.94 3.75 -11.16
CA VAL A 26 -4.26 3.20 -11.44
C VAL A 26 -4.42 1.83 -10.73
N PRO A 27 -5.64 1.31 -10.59
CA PRO A 27 -5.85 -0.02 -10.00
C PRO A 27 -4.99 -1.11 -10.64
N ASP A 28 -4.66 -2.11 -9.85
CA ASP A 28 -3.89 -3.30 -10.27
C ASP A 28 -2.41 -3.07 -10.60
N ALA A 29 -1.84 -1.89 -10.34
CA ALA A 29 -0.42 -1.59 -10.54
C ALA A 29 0.14 -2.07 -11.90
N PRO A 30 -0.38 -1.57 -13.04
CA PRO A 30 0.07 -2.03 -14.35
C PRO A 30 1.51 -1.63 -14.65
N VAL A 31 2.24 -2.52 -15.32
CA VAL A 31 3.69 -2.39 -15.60
C VAL A 31 4.02 -1.13 -16.40
N ASP A 32 3.16 -0.70 -17.33
CA ASP A 32 3.35 0.54 -18.10
C ASP A 32 3.34 1.78 -17.20
N LYS A 33 2.46 1.82 -16.20
CA LYS A 33 2.38 2.92 -15.21
C LYS A 33 3.56 2.91 -14.25
N ILE A 34 4.01 1.72 -13.87
CA ILE A 34 5.24 1.56 -13.07
C ILE A 34 6.45 2.08 -13.87
N ALA A 35 6.56 1.73 -15.16
CA ALA A 35 7.62 2.22 -16.02
C ALA A 35 7.64 3.75 -16.14
N ASP A 36 6.47 4.39 -16.23
CA ASP A 36 6.37 5.86 -16.20
C ASP A 36 6.82 6.44 -14.84
N GLY A 37 6.44 5.78 -13.74
CA GLY A 37 6.91 6.14 -12.41
C GLY A 37 8.42 6.01 -12.25
N VAL A 38 9.03 4.95 -12.79
CA VAL A 38 10.50 4.77 -12.82
C VAL A 38 11.17 5.92 -13.57
N LYS A 39 10.68 6.30 -14.75
CA LYS A 39 11.21 7.47 -15.50
C LYS A 39 11.14 8.74 -14.66
N LYS A 40 10.01 8.97 -13.99
CA LYS A 40 9.82 10.13 -13.11
C LYS A 40 10.80 10.10 -11.95
N PHE A 41 10.95 8.96 -11.27
CA PHE A 41 11.90 8.76 -10.19
C PHE A 41 13.34 9.08 -10.64
N LEU A 42 13.77 8.52 -11.76
CA LEU A 42 15.13 8.71 -12.30
C LEU A 42 15.40 10.18 -12.68
N SER A 43 14.37 10.92 -13.10
CA SER A 43 14.50 12.34 -13.44
C SER A 43 14.51 13.25 -12.21
N TYR A 44 13.73 12.93 -11.17
CA TYR A 44 13.60 13.75 -9.97
C TYR A 44 14.64 13.41 -8.92
N GLN A 45 15.07 12.14 -8.84
CA GLN A 45 16.06 11.63 -7.88
C GLN A 45 15.67 11.86 -6.40
N PRO A 46 14.55 11.33 -5.94
CA PRO A 46 14.07 11.56 -4.57
C PRO A 46 14.96 10.89 -3.52
N GLU A 47 15.03 11.46 -2.33
CA GLU A 47 15.62 10.84 -1.14
C GLU A 47 14.65 9.85 -0.47
N ALA A 48 13.34 10.05 -0.67
CA ALA A 48 12.28 9.18 -0.16
C ALA A 48 11.04 9.19 -1.05
N ILE A 49 10.28 8.12 -1.02
CA ILE A 49 8.94 8.01 -1.60
C ILE A 49 7.91 8.00 -0.47
N VAL A 50 6.87 8.82 -0.59
CA VAL A 50 5.68 8.75 0.26
C VAL A 50 4.54 8.17 -0.58
N ALA A 51 4.21 6.91 -0.36
CA ALA A 51 3.16 6.19 -1.04
C ALA A 51 1.83 6.39 -0.32
N VAL A 52 0.88 7.13 -0.92
CA VAL A 52 -0.43 7.43 -0.34
C VAL A 52 -1.53 6.80 -1.19
N GLY A 53 -2.27 5.86 -0.63
CA GLY A 53 -3.36 5.21 -1.36
C GLY A 53 -3.65 3.79 -0.86
N GLY A 54 -4.43 3.04 -1.61
CA GLY A 54 -4.67 1.62 -1.36
C GLY A 54 -3.51 0.74 -1.84
N GLY A 55 -3.68 -0.58 -1.77
CA GLY A 55 -2.65 -1.56 -2.12
C GLY A 55 -2.00 -1.30 -3.48
N SER A 56 -2.78 -0.97 -4.53
CA SER A 56 -2.23 -0.69 -5.87
C SER A 56 -1.26 0.50 -5.89
N ALA A 57 -1.51 1.54 -5.08
CA ALA A 57 -0.62 2.68 -5.01
C ALA A 57 0.68 2.33 -4.27
N ILE A 58 0.58 1.58 -3.18
CA ILE A 58 1.73 1.13 -2.40
C ILE A 58 2.56 0.14 -3.22
N ASP A 59 1.94 -0.84 -3.86
CA ASP A 59 2.61 -1.82 -4.72
C ASP A 59 3.31 -1.15 -5.91
N SER A 60 2.65 -0.18 -6.57
CA SER A 60 3.29 0.61 -7.63
C SER A 60 4.53 1.34 -7.11
N SER A 61 4.45 1.95 -5.92
CA SER A 61 5.56 2.69 -5.31
C SER A 61 6.73 1.78 -4.95
N LYS A 62 6.46 0.60 -4.40
CA LYS A 62 7.45 -0.44 -4.14
C LYS A 62 8.17 -0.87 -5.42
N ALA A 63 7.40 -1.19 -6.47
CA ALA A 63 7.94 -1.60 -7.74
C ALA A 63 8.75 -0.48 -8.42
N ILE A 64 8.26 0.77 -8.39
CA ILE A 64 8.99 1.94 -8.90
C ILE A 64 10.33 2.08 -8.20
N ARG A 65 10.37 2.05 -6.84
CA ARG A 65 11.61 2.12 -6.06
C ARG A 65 12.57 0.99 -6.46
N GLU A 66 12.09 -0.24 -6.42
CA GLU A 66 12.89 -1.43 -6.68
C GLU A 66 13.54 -1.40 -8.07
N PHE A 67 12.78 -1.08 -9.11
CA PHE A 67 13.31 -1.03 -10.47
C PHE A 67 14.22 0.18 -10.70
N ALA A 68 13.90 1.34 -10.15
CA ALA A 68 14.73 2.53 -10.29
C ALA A 68 16.12 2.34 -9.63
N LEU A 69 16.16 1.74 -8.43
CA LEU A 69 17.41 1.44 -7.72
C LEU A 69 18.26 0.41 -8.47
N LYS A 70 17.63 -0.59 -9.10
CA LYS A 70 18.35 -1.57 -9.95
C LYS A 70 18.94 -0.94 -11.21
N ILE A 71 18.31 0.08 -11.79
CA ILE A 71 18.80 0.74 -13.01
C ILE A 71 20.01 1.63 -12.71
N ASN A 72 19.99 2.44 -11.65
CA ASN A 72 20.97 3.50 -11.45
C ASN A 72 21.84 3.37 -10.19
N HIS A 73 21.72 2.28 -9.43
CA HIS A 73 22.48 2.07 -8.20
C HIS A 73 22.50 3.32 -7.27
N TYR A 74 21.37 4.02 -7.19
CA TYR A 74 21.20 5.07 -6.20
C TYR A 74 21.43 4.51 -4.81
N GLY A 75 21.84 5.37 -3.90
CA GLY A 75 21.88 5.05 -2.50
C GLY A 75 20.50 4.60 -1.97
N ASP A 76 20.42 4.40 -0.70
CA ASP A 76 19.19 4.02 -0.04
C ASP A 76 18.12 5.12 -0.20
N VAL A 77 16.93 4.78 -0.70
CA VAL A 77 15.80 5.68 -0.86
C VAL A 77 14.66 5.17 0.01
N GLY A 78 14.29 5.95 1.01
CA GLY A 78 13.24 5.58 1.96
C GLY A 78 11.86 5.40 1.31
N LEU A 79 11.04 4.49 1.85
CA LEU A 79 9.65 4.31 1.46
C LEU A 79 8.76 4.43 2.70
N ILE A 80 7.90 5.44 2.70
CA ILE A 80 6.88 5.65 3.72
C ILE A 80 5.54 5.29 3.09
N ALA A 81 4.83 4.32 3.65
CA ALA A 81 3.52 3.88 3.17
C ALA A 81 2.40 4.44 4.04
N ILE A 82 1.41 5.08 3.42
CA ILE A 82 0.23 5.66 4.07
C ILE A 82 -1.01 5.06 3.41
N PRO A 83 -1.55 3.93 3.93
CA PRO A 83 -2.70 3.29 3.35
C PRO A 83 -3.97 4.13 3.53
N THR A 84 -4.81 4.15 2.50
CA THR A 84 -6.14 4.77 2.51
C THR A 84 -7.26 3.75 2.36
N THR A 85 -6.93 2.46 2.45
CA THR A 85 -7.85 1.33 2.55
C THR A 85 -7.35 0.39 3.63
N SER A 86 -8.26 -0.31 4.30
CA SER A 86 -7.92 -1.33 5.30
C SER A 86 -8.17 -2.71 4.69
N GLY A 87 -7.11 -3.37 4.24
CA GLY A 87 -7.29 -4.66 3.55
C GLY A 87 -5.98 -5.34 3.22
N THR A 88 -5.31 -4.87 2.20
CA THR A 88 -4.19 -5.56 1.55
C THR A 88 -2.96 -5.79 2.43
N GLY A 89 -2.75 -4.97 3.48
CA GLY A 89 -1.54 -5.02 4.28
C GLY A 89 -0.25 -4.71 3.50
N SER A 90 -0.38 -4.11 2.30
CA SER A 90 0.78 -3.82 1.46
C SER A 90 1.80 -2.93 2.15
N GLU A 91 1.38 -2.08 3.08
CA GLU A 91 2.25 -1.19 3.86
C GLU A 91 3.24 -1.93 4.78
N VAL A 92 2.97 -3.19 5.09
CA VAL A 92 3.80 -4.00 6.03
C VAL A 92 4.34 -5.29 5.41
N THR A 93 4.17 -5.50 4.10
CA THR A 93 4.60 -6.73 3.43
C THR A 93 5.82 -6.53 2.54
N SER A 94 6.59 -7.59 2.34
CA SER A 94 7.70 -7.67 1.39
C SER A 94 7.27 -8.08 -0.03
N PHE A 95 6.00 -7.83 -0.35
CA PHE A 95 5.38 -8.17 -1.63
C PHE A 95 4.91 -6.91 -2.35
N ALA A 96 4.89 -6.97 -3.68
CA ALA A 96 4.16 -6.04 -4.54
C ALA A 96 3.56 -6.82 -5.71
N VAL A 97 2.25 -6.72 -5.91
CA VAL A 97 1.58 -7.39 -7.03
C VAL A 97 1.51 -6.42 -8.21
N VAL A 98 2.16 -6.77 -9.30
CA VAL A 98 2.16 -5.98 -10.55
C VAL A 98 1.40 -6.71 -11.65
N ASN A 99 0.79 -5.96 -12.54
CA ASN A 99 -0.05 -6.48 -13.59
C ASN A 99 0.56 -6.20 -14.98
N ASP A 100 0.95 -7.27 -15.68
CA ASP A 100 1.27 -7.20 -17.10
C ASP A 100 -0.03 -7.32 -17.89
N THR A 101 -0.53 -6.19 -18.36
CA THR A 101 -1.80 -6.10 -19.09
C THR A 101 -1.70 -6.68 -20.49
N GLU A 102 -0.50 -6.75 -21.10
CA GLU A 102 -0.27 -7.34 -22.40
C GLU A 102 -0.28 -8.87 -22.31
N ALA A 103 0.48 -9.42 -21.35
CA ALA A 103 0.50 -10.85 -21.09
C ALA A 103 -0.75 -11.34 -20.33
N ARG A 104 -1.56 -10.43 -19.79
CA ARG A 104 -2.73 -10.71 -18.92
C ARG A 104 -2.38 -11.57 -17.70
N VAL A 105 -1.27 -11.27 -17.07
CA VAL A 105 -0.76 -12.00 -15.89
C VAL A 105 -0.44 -11.02 -14.77
N LYS A 106 -0.81 -11.39 -13.55
CA LYS A 106 -0.37 -10.71 -12.33
C LYS A 106 0.84 -11.44 -11.75
N TYR A 107 1.88 -10.68 -11.43
CA TYR A 107 3.13 -11.21 -10.85
C TYR A 107 3.30 -10.69 -9.44
N PRO A 108 3.52 -11.56 -8.44
CA PRO A 108 4.03 -11.14 -7.15
C PRO A 108 5.55 -10.86 -7.29
N LEU A 109 5.95 -9.64 -7.04
CA LEU A 109 7.34 -9.31 -6.75
C LEU A 109 7.57 -9.62 -5.27
N VAL A 110 8.65 -10.34 -4.96
CA VAL A 110 8.97 -10.76 -3.59
C VAL A 110 10.42 -10.41 -3.31
N SER A 111 10.64 -9.52 -2.35
CA SER A 111 11.97 -9.14 -1.89
C SER A 111 11.85 -8.38 -0.57
N ASP A 112 12.77 -8.59 0.36
CA ASP A 112 12.83 -7.82 1.61
C ASP A 112 12.96 -6.31 1.34
N SER A 113 13.61 -5.93 0.23
CA SER A 113 13.71 -4.55 -0.23
C SER A 113 12.38 -3.88 -0.57
N LEU A 114 11.29 -4.64 -0.77
CA LEU A 114 9.95 -4.10 -1.03
C LEU A 114 9.21 -3.68 0.25
N THR A 115 9.71 -4.06 1.42
CA THR A 115 9.10 -3.62 2.68
C THR A 115 9.25 -2.10 2.82
N ALA A 116 8.16 -1.43 3.22
CA ALA A 116 8.24 -0.02 3.54
C ALA A 116 9.08 0.19 4.81
N ASP A 117 9.87 1.26 4.86
CA ASP A 117 10.67 1.61 6.03
C ASP A 117 9.78 2.11 7.17
N GLU A 118 8.68 2.79 6.82
CA GLU A 118 7.67 3.26 7.75
C GLU A 118 6.27 3.06 7.19
N ALA A 119 5.31 2.71 8.06
CA ALA A 119 3.89 2.67 7.75
C ALA A 119 3.13 3.63 8.69
N ILE A 120 2.41 4.60 8.10
CA ILE A 120 1.58 5.55 8.86
C ILE A 120 0.12 5.14 8.71
N LEU A 121 -0.46 4.60 9.78
CA LEU A 121 -1.86 4.19 9.84
C LEU A 121 -2.69 5.31 10.47
N ASP A 122 -3.50 6.00 9.67
CA ASP A 122 -4.39 7.05 10.12
C ASP A 122 -5.84 6.70 9.74
N ALA A 123 -6.66 6.42 10.74
CA ALA A 123 -8.05 6.05 10.55
C ALA A 123 -8.87 7.15 9.86
N GLU A 124 -8.49 8.42 9.98
CA GLU A 124 -9.16 9.52 9.26
C GLU A 124 -9.08 9.37 7.74
N LEU A 125 -8.03 8.73 7.22
CA LEU A 125 -7.84 8.55 5.78
C LEU A 125 -8.74 7.46 5.19
N VAL A 126 -9.29 6.57 6.01
CA VAL A 126 -10.19 5.49 5.56
C VAL A 126 -11.67 5.81 5.74
N LYS A 127 -12.03 6.87 6.46
CA LYS A 127 -13.44 7.27 6.69
C LYS A 127 -14.26 7.48 5.43
N SER A 128 -13.63 7.95 4.36
CA SER A 128 -14.29 8.26 3.09
C SER A 128 -14.34 7.09 2.12
N VAL A 129 -13.89 5.92 2.52
CA VAL A 129 -13.92 4.70 1.70
C VAL A 129 -15.38 4.29 1.47
N PRO A 130 -15.80 4.06 0.22
CA PRO A 130 -17.16 3.61 -0.05
C PRO A 130 -17.47 2.27 0.62
N PRO A 131 -18.71 2.03 1.10
CA PRO A 131 -19.07 0.78 1.78
C PRO A 131 -18.72 -0.49 1.01
N THR A 132 -18.88 -0.48 -0.32
CA THR A 132 -18.49 -1.61 -1.17
C THR A 132 -16.99 -1.93 -1.08
N ILE A 133 -16.16 -0.91 -1.11
CA ILE A 133 -14.71 -1.09 -0.96
C ILE A 133 -14.36 -1.53 0.47
N THR A 134 -15.04 -0.99 1.49
CA THR A 134 -14.88 -1.44 2.87
C THR A 134 -15.20 -2.92 3.02
N ALA A 135 -16.29 -3.41 2.37
CA ALA A 135 -16.63 -4.82 2.39
C ALA A 135 -15.58 -5.68 1.68
N ASP A 136 -15.17 -5.28 0.47
CA ASP A 136 -14.20 -6.02 -0.33
C ASP A 136 -12.85 -6.11 0.40
N THR A 137 -12.32 -4.98 0.88
CA THR A 137 -11.03 -4.95 1.59
C THR A 137 -11.10 -5.60 2.97
N GLY A 138 -12.22 -5.51 3.66
CA GLY A 138 -12.41 -6.20 4.94
C GLY A 138 -12.50 -7.72 4.79
N MET A 139 -13.12 -8.21 3.71
CA MET A 139 -13.10 -9.64 3.39
C MET A 139 -11.71 -10.11 2.97
N ASP A 140 -10.93 -9.25 2.33
CA ASP A 140 -9.51 -9.50 2.04
C ASP A 140 -8.68 -9.69 3.33
N VAL A 141 -8.88 -8.83 4.35
CA VAL A 141 -8.28 -9.02 5.69
C VAL A 141 -8.64 -10.38 6.26
N PHE A 142 -9.93 -10.74 6.24
CA PHE A 142 -10.40 -12.01 6.79
C PHE A 142 -9.79 -13.20 6.05
N THR A 143 -9.71 -13.13 4.72
CA THR A 143 -9.10 -14.16 3.87
C THR A 143 -7.62 -14.32 4.18
N HIS A 144 -6.85 -13.23 4.23
CA HIS A 144 -5.43 -13.26 4.59
C HIS A 144 -5.19 -13.87 5.99
N ALA A 145 -6.02 -13.50 6.96
CA ALA A 145 -5.93 -14.06 8.31
C ALA A 145 -6.21 -15.56 8.32
N LEU A 146 -7.28 -16.00 7.63
CA LEU A 146 -7.63 -17.42 7.52
C LEU A 146 -6.53 -18.19 6.79
N GLU A 147 -6.02 -17.69 5.67
CA GLU A 147 -4.94 -18.34 4.91
C GLU A 147 -3.66 -18.44 5.75
N SER A 148 -3.31 -17.39 6.48
CA SER A 148 -2.17 -17.41 7.41
C SER A 148 -2.35 -18.48 8.50
N TYR A 149 -3.57 -18.60 9.05
CA TYR A 149 -3.88 -19.56 10.10
C TYR A 149 -3.77 -21.02 9.63
N VAL A 150 -4.24 -21.34 8.41
CA VAL A 150 -4.20 -22.69 7.85
C VAL A 150 -2.94 -22.99 7.02
N SER A 151 -2.05 -22.02 6.87
CA SER A 151 -0.82 -22.18 6.09
C SER A 151 0.08 -23.27 6.66
N THR A 152 0.74 -24.02 5.78
CA THR A 152 1.78 -25.00 6.20
C THR A 152 3.02 -24.31 6.80
N GLY A 153 3.21 -23.02 6.54
CA GLY A 153 4.27 -22.19 7.12
C GLY A 153 3.89 -21.45 8.40
N HIS A 154 2.67 -21.67 8.94
CA HIS A 154 2.22 -21.01 10.15
C HIS A 154 3.10 -21.36 11.36
N ASN A 155 3.11 -20.47 12.32
CA ASN A 155 3.70 -20.68 13.64
C ASN A 155 2.79 -20.03 14.70
N GLU A 156 3.12 -20.23 15.98
CA GLU A 156 2.29 -19.73 17.10
C GLU A 156 2.08 -18.22 17.04
N PHE A 157 3.07 -17.43 16.59
CA PHE A 157 2.93 -15.97 16.47
C PHE A 157 1.99 -15.60 15.32
N SER A 158 2.17 -16.18 14.14
CA SER A 158 1.29 -15.89 12.99
C SER A 158 -0.14 -16.35 13.25
N ALA A 159 -0.32 -17.50 13.91
CA ALA A 159 -1.64 -18.01 14.28
C ALA A 159 -2.36 -17.07 15.26
N ALA A 160 -1.68 -16.61 16.31
CA ALA A 160 -2.26 -15.68 17.28
C ALA A 160 -2.68 -14.34 16.64
N LEU A 161 -1.86 -13.79 15.71
CA LEU A 161 -2.19 -12.57 14.98
C LEU A 161 -3.35 -12.80 14.00
N ALA A 162 -3.40 -13.95 13.34
CA ALA A 162 -4.48 -14.32 12.44
C ALA A 162 -5.82 -14.46 13.18
N GLU A 163 -5.84 -15.15 14.33
CA GLU A 163 -7.02 -15.26 15.20
C GLU A 163 -7.51 -13.87 15.62
N LYS A 164 -6.61 -13.00 16.04
CA LYS A 164 -6.97 -11.65 16.46
C LYS A 164 -7.51 -10.81 15.32
N ALA A 165 -6.94 -10.93 14.13
CA ALA A 165 -7.43 -10.23 12.94
C ALA A 165 -8.84 -10.71 12.55
N MET A 166 -9.11 -12.02 12.58
CA MET A 166 -10.44 -12.58 12.31
C MET A 166 -11.47 -12.13 13.36
N GLU A 167 -11.10 -12.12 14.64
CA GLU A 167 -11.95 -11.62 15.73
C GLU A 167 -12.35 -10.15 15.50
N ILE A 168 -11.36 -9.28 15.25
CA ILE A 168 -11.58 -7.86 15.00
C ILE A 168 -12.47 -7.66 13.77
N CYS A 169 -12.16 -8.34 12.68
CA CYS A 169 -12.95 -8.27 11.44
C CYS A 169 -14.40 -8.71 11.68
N GLY A 170 -14.62 -9.81 12.41
CA GLY A 170 -15.96 -10.30 12.73
C GLY A 170 -16.79 -9.35 13.58
N VAL A 171 -16.15 -8.54 14.42
CA VAL A 171 -16.85 -7.55 15.27
C VAL A 171 -17.09 -6.23 14.56
N PHE A 172 -16.10 -5.72 13.81
CA PHE A 172 -16.10 -4.33 13.35
C PHE A 172 -16.41 -4.15 11.87
N LEU A 173 -16.21 -5.16 11.01
CA LEU A 173 -16.40 -4.99 9.56
C LEU A 173 -17.84 -4.55 9.21
N LEU A 174 -18.84 -5.19 9.80
CA LEU A 174 -20.23 -4.83 9.54
C LEU A 174 -20.56 -3.40 10.02
N ARG A 175 -20.00 -2.98 11.15
CA ARG A 175 -20.15 -1.62 11.68
C ARG A 175 -19.54 -0.61 10.71
N ALA A 176 -18.28 -0.81 10.30
CA ALA A 176 -17.59 0.05 9.34
C ALA A 176 -18.28 0.09 7.97
N TYR A 177 -18.90 -1.02 7.55
CA TYR A 177 -19.70 -1.07 6.31
C TYR A 177 -20.97 -0.21 6.41
N LEU A 178 -21.66 -0.28 7.55
CA LEU A 178 -22.93 0.45 7.76
C LEU A 178 -22.70 1.94 8.05
N ASP A 179 -21.62 2.27 8.72
CA ASP A 179 -21.23 3.64 9.08
C ASP A 179 -19.71 3.82 9.03
N GLY A 180 -19.20 4.36 7.94
CA GLY A 180 -17.76 4.64 7.76
C GLY A 180 -17.20 5.70 8.74
N SER A 181 -18.04 6.39 9.50
CA SER A 181 -17.64 7.35 10.54
C SER A 181 -17.53 6.72 11.94
N ASP A 182 -17.91 5.46 12.09
CA ASP A 182 -17.77 4.69 13.33
C ASP A 182 -16.30 4.31 13.57
N MET A 183 -15.63 5.04 14.48
CA MET A 183 -14.20 4.97 14.78
C MET A 183 -13.94 4.30 16.12
#